data_1001591d42fe5020699f957d198a23ab
#
_entry.id   1001591d42fe5020699f957d198a23ab
#
_cell.length_a   1.000
_cell.length_b   1.000
_cell.length_c   1.000
_cell.angle_alpha   90.00
_cell.angle_beta   90.00
_cell.angle_gamma   90.00
#
_symmetry.space_group_name_H-M   'P 1'
#
loop_
_entity.id
_entity.type
_entity.pdbx_description
1 polymer ?
#
loop_
_entity_poly.entity_id
_entity_poly.type
_entity_poly.pdbx_seq_one_letter_code
_entity_poly.pdbx_strand_id
1 'polypeptide(L)'
;MKKKNVKKIAVDTLKKIVKFFKKVWKLIKYLVSSLYKKFMTLPRKVRYVLGVWVIVVILLVSFISCANGSKKFYAKYTKFESDISVRAIEYVDANGFYATKDNELILDLEVLKEDNFIGGSELVDDTCEGYSVVYYDDQKDEFKAKSYVNCKKYTSKDYWKYK
;
A
#
# COMPACT_ATOMS: atom_id res chain seq x y z
N MET A 1 -39.63 -1.31 -2.44
CA MET A 1 -39.60 0.05 -3.03
C MET A 1 -38.30 0.85 -2.86
N LYS A 2 -37.28 0.45 -2.07
CA LYS A 2 -36.03 1.23 -1.81
C LYS A 2 -34.97 1.21 -2.93
N LYS A 3 -34.87 0.17 -3.76
CA LYS A 3 -33.85 0.04 -4.81
C LYS A 3 -33.93 1.04 -5.98
N LYS A 4 -35.13 1.54 -6.33
CA LYS A 4 -35.31 2.51 -7.44
C LYS A 4 -34.75 3.91 -7.10
N ASN A 5 -34.82 4.35 -5.84
CA ASN A 5 -34.38 5.67 -5.43
C ASN A 5 -32.81 5.77 -5.42
N VAL A 6 -32.10 4.71 -5.04
CA VAL A 6 -30.63 4.69 -5.01
C VAL A 6 -30.04 4.83 -6.42
N LYS A 7 -30.61 4.15 -7.42
CA LYS A 7 -30.17 4.29 -8.82
C LYS A 7 -30.36 5.69 -9.38
N LYS A 8 -31.45 6.37 -9.03
CA LYS A 8 -31.74 7.74 -9.49
C LYS A 8 -30.74 8.75 -8.90
N ILE A 9 -30.44 8.62 -7.60
CA ILE A 9 -29.46 9.47 -6.92
C ILE A 9 -28.05 9.27 -7.51
N ALA A 10 -27.63 8.03 -7.77
CA ALA A 10 -26.33 7.73 -8.37
C ALA A 10 -26.20 8.33 -9.79
N VAL A 11 -27.24 8.27 -10.61
CA VAL A 11 -27.24 8.83 -11.96
C VAL A 11 -27.17 10.36 -11.93
N ASP A 12 -27.88 11.01 -11.01
CA ASP A 12 -27.84 12.48 -10.89
C ASP A 12 -26.50 12.98 -10.36
N THR A 13 -25.87 12.26 -9.45
CA THR A 13 -24.52 12.54 -8.97
C THR A 13 -23.49 12.40 -10.09
N LEU A 14 -23.58 11.33 -10.88
CA LEU A 14 -22.72 11.13 -12.06
C LEU A 14 -22.88 12.27 -13.08
N LYS A 15 -24.10 12.71 -13.36
CA LYS A 15 -24.36 13.84 -14.27
C LYS A 15 -23.73 15.16 -13.76
N LYS A 16 -23.80 15.41 -12.44
CA LYS A 16 -23.15 16.58 -11.81
C LYS A 16 -21.63 16.51 -11.94
N ILE A 17 -21.05 15.35 -11.69
CA ILE A 17 -19.59 15.11 -11.83
C ILE A 17 -19.16 15.34 -13.28
N VAL A 18 -19.85 14.78 -14.26
CA VAL A 18 -19.54 14.97 -15.69
C VAL A 18 -19.64 16.45 -16.09
N LYS A 19 -20.66 17.18 -15.61
CA LYS A 19 -20.78 18.64 -15.87
C LYS A 19 -19.61 19.41 -15.24
N PHE A 20 -19.19 19.05 -14.03
CA PHE A 20 -18.04 19.65 -13.37
C PHE A 20 -16.75 19.41 -14.17
N PHE A 21 -16.49 18.16 -14.59
CA PHE A 21 -15.32 17.85 -15.42
C PHE A 21 -15.32 18.59 -16.75
N LYS A 22 -16.47 18.72 -17.41
CA LYS A 22 -16.57 19.53 -18.65
C LYS A 22 -16.23 21.02 -18.42
N LYS A 23 -16.65 21.57 -17.26
CA LYS A 23 -16.33 22.97 -16.89
C LYS A 23 -14.84 23.16 -16.60
N VAL A 24 -14.27 22.25 -15.84
CA VAL A 24 -12.83 22.21 -15.53
C VAL A 24 -12.01 22.05 -16.82
N TRP A 25 -12.42 21.15 -17.72
CA TRP A 25 -11.75 20.96 -19.00
C TRP A 25 -11.76 22.19 -19.90
N LYS A 26 -12.86 22.95 -19.93
CA LYS A 26 -12.91 24.23 -20.65
C LYS A 26 -11.94 25.25 -20.05
N LEU A 27 -11.88 25.35 -18.72
CA LEU A 27 -10.93 26.23 -18.04
C LEU A 27 -9.48 25.86 -18.36
N ILE A 28 -9.14 24.58 -18.31
CA ILE A 28 -7.81 24.06 -18.63
C ILE A 28 -7.45 24.42 -20.08
N LYS A 29 -8.35 24.18 -21.04
CA LYS A 29 -8.12 24.56 -22.45
C LYS A 29 -7.88 26.07 -22.63
N TYR A 30 -8.66 26.90 -21.94
CA TYR A 30 -8.49 28.33 -21.99
C TYR A 30 -7.13 28.77 -21.42
N LEU A 31 -6.75 28.26 -20.24
CA LEU A 31 -5.47 28.56 -19.62
C LEU A 31 -4.29 28.08 -20.48
N VAL A 32 -4.35 26.87 -21.00
CA VAL A 32 -3.31 26.33 -21.90
C VAL A 32 -3.18 27.16 -23.16
N SER A 33 -4.29 27.55 -23.78
CA SER A 33 -4.28 28.41 -25.00
C SER A 33 -3.70 29.78 -24.70
N SER A 34 -4.06 30.40 -23.57
CA SER A 34 -3.55 31.70 -23.15
C SER A 34 -2.05 31.64 -22.83
N LEU A 35 -1.61 30.60 -22.08
CA LEU A 35 -0.19 30.38 -21.79
C LEU A 35 0.61 30.08 -23.05
N TYR A 36 0.08 29.28 -23.97
CA TYR A 36 0.72 28.98 -25.24
C TYR A 36 0.95 30.24 -26.09
N LYS A 37 -0.06 31.14 -26.21
CA LYS A 37 0.09 32.42 -26.92
C LYS A 37 1.19 33.28 -26.30
N LYS A 38 1.22 33.42 -24.97
CA LYS A 38 2.28 34.16 -24.25
C LYS A 38 3.65 33.50 -24.44
N PHE A 39 3.72 32.18 -24.41
CA PHE A 39 4.95 31.42 -24.63
C PHE A 39 5.52 31.67 -26.04
N MET A 40 4.66 31.77 -27.06
CA MET A 40 5.08 32.01 -28.43
C MET A 40 5.61 33.44 -28.69
N THR A 41 5.26 34.40 -27.85
CA THR A 41 5.81 35.78 -27.95
C THR A 41 7.21 35.94 -27.36
N LEU A 42 7.68 34.93 -26.61
CA LEU A 42 9.02 34.96 -26.00
C LEU A 42 10.14 34.72 -27.02
N PRO A 43 11.34 35.31 -26.82
CA PRO A 43 12.52 35.03 -27.64
C PRO A 43 12.85 33.55 -27.72
N ARG A 44 13.36 33.08 -28.86
CA ARG A 44 13.66 31.66 -29.09
C ARG A 44 14.51 31.05 -27.97
N LYS A 45 15.55 31.74 -27.51
CA LYS A 45 16.42 31.25 -26.42
C LYS A 45 15.66 30.99 -25.11
N VAL A 46 14.75 31.89 -24.73
CA VAL A 46 13.93 31.76 -23.50
C VAL A 46 12.93 30.60 -23.63
N ARG A 47 12.35 30.41 -24.82
CA ARG A 47 11.45 29.24 -25.08
C ARG A 47 12.14 27.91 -24.88
N TYR A 48 13.37 27.77 -25.38
CA TYR A 48 14.13 26.51 -25.16
C TYR A 48 14.40 26.27 -23.69
N VAL A 49 14.86 27.26 -22.94
CA VAL A 49 15.13 27.12 -21.51
C VAL A 49 13.87 26.74 -20.73
N LEU A 50 12.76 27.43 -21.00
CA LEU A 50 11.47 27.11 -20.36
C LEU A 50 10.95 25.72 -20.75
N GLY A 51 11.12 25.32 -22.02
CA GLY A 51 10.73 23.98 -22.47
C GLY A 51 11.50 22.87 -21.75
N VAL A 52 12.83 23.02 -21.62
CA VAL A 52 13.67 22.09 -20.87
C VAL A 52 13.23 22.03 -19.39
N TRP A 53 12.99 23.19 -18.77
CA TRP A 53 12.52 23.27 -17.38
C TRP A 53 11.20 22.52 -17.17
N VAL A 54 10.23 22.68 -18.06
CA VAL A 54 8.94 21.97 -17.99
C VAL A 54 9.14 20.46 -18.08
N ILE A 55 9.99 19.99 -18.99
CA ILE A 55 10.31 18.56 -19.11
C ILE A 55 10.95 18.04 -17.82
N VAL A 56 11.91 18.75 -17.24
CA VAL A 56 12.57 18.37 -15.99
C VAL A 56 11.55 18.27 -14.85
N VAL A 57 10.64 19.25 -14.72
CA VAL A 57 9.59 19.22 -13.69
C VAL A 57 8.65 18.04 -13.88
N ILE A 58 8.24 17.72 -15.10
CA ILE A 58 7.39 16.56 -15.39
C ILE A 58 8.10 15.25 -14.98
N LEU A 59 9.38 15.11 -15.32
CA LEU A 59 10.18 13.94 -14.95
C LEU A 59 10.32 13.80 -13.42
N LEU A 60 10.59 14.91 -12.71
CA LEU A 60 10.68 14.91 -11.25
C LEU A 60 9.35 14.52 -10.59
N VAL A 61 8.24 15.08 -11.03
CA VAL A 61 6.91 14.76 -10.50
C VAL A 61 6.57 13.28 -10.77
N SER A 62 6.88 12.78 -11.96
CA SER A 62 6.67 11.37 -12.31
C SER A 62 7.51 10.45 -11.42
N PHE A 63 8.77 10.79 -11.19
CA PHE A 63 9.66 10.03 -10.32
C PHE A 63 9.18 10.00 -8.86
N ILE A 64 8.78 11.15 -8.31
CA ILE A 64 8.23 11.26 -6.95
C ILE A 64 6.93 10.45 -6.81
N SER A 65 6.06 10.50 -7.81
CA SER A 65 4.80 9.75 -7.81
C SER A 65 5.05 8.24 -7.81
N CYS A 66 6.01 7.78 -8.60
CA CYS A 66 6.40 6.37 -8.67
C CYS A 66 7.00 5.89 -7.34
N ALA A 67 7.90 6.68 -6.75
CA ALA A 67 8.52 6.38 -5.46
C ALA A 67 7.51 6.32 -4.30
N ASN A 68 6.52 7.22 -4.28
CA ASN A 68 5.46 7.23 -3.27
C ASN A 68 4.49 6.04 -3.42
N GLY A 69 4.21 5.62 -4.65
CA GLY A 69 3.40 4.42 -4.93
C GLY A 69 4.07 3.15 -4.37
N SER A 70 5.35 2.98 -4.59
CA SER A 70 6.14 1.86 -4.06
C SER A 70 6.14 1.84 -2.54
N LYS A 71 6.36 2.98 -1.87
CA LYS A 71 6.36 3.07 -0.40
C LYS A 71 5.02 2.63 0.20
N LYS A 72 3.90 3.07 -0.35
CA LYS A 72 2.56 2.67 0.11
C LYS A 72 2.31 1.17 -0.10
N PHE A 73 2.77 0.61 -1.20
CA PHE A 73 2.67 -0.80 -1.49
C PHE A 73 3.42 -1.63 -0.46
N TYR A 74 4.70 -1.34 -0.22
CA TYR A 74 5.50 -2.06 0.77
C TYR A 74 4.98 -1.86 2.19
N ALA A 75 4.55 -0.67 2.57
CA ALA A 75 4.01 -0.38 3.90
C ALA A 75 2.81 -1.28 4.27
N LYS A 76 1.99 -1.64 3.29
CA LYS A 76 0.85 -2.55 3.50
C LYS A 76 1.32 -3.95 3.94
N TYR A 77 2.33 -4.51 3.28
CA TYR A 77 2.86 -5.84 3.61
C TYR A 77 3.68 -5.83 4.90
N THR A 78 4.47 -4.78 5.13
CA THR A 78 5.21 -4.62 6.39
C THR A 78 4.27 -4.51 7.59
N LYS A 79 3.14 -3.82 7.43
CA LYS A 79 2.10 -3.80 8.46
C LYS A 79 1.52 -5.19 8.68
N PHE A 80 1.20 -5.91 7.62
CA PHE A 80 0.70 -7.28 7.69
C PHE A 80 1.66 -8.22 8.40
N GLU A 81 2.97 -8.17 8.09
CA GLU A 81 4.00 -8.92 8.82
C GLU A 81 4.00 -8.58 10.32
N SER A 82 3.88 -7.30 10.66
CA SER A 82 3.79 -6.87 12.05
C SER A 82 2.53 -7.39 12.74
N ASP A 83 1.39 -7.32 12.06
CA ASP A 83 0.11 -7.81 12.62
C ASP A 83 0.18 -9.33 12.86
N ILE A 84 0.73 -10.11 11.92
CA ILE A 84 0.97 -11.55 12.10
C ILE A 84 1.90 -11.82 13.29
N SER A 85 2.97 -11.02 13.44
CA SER A 85 3.93 -11.19 14.54
C SER A 85 3.24 -11.01 15.90
N VAL A 86 2.38 -10.01 16.03
CA VAL A 86 1.59 -9.78 17.27
C VAL A 86 0.66 -10.98 17.55
N ARG A 87 -0.06 -11.44 16.52
CA ARG A 87 -0.97 -12.59 16.65
C ARG A 87 -0.24 -13.90 16.99
N ALA A 88 0.97 -14.08 16.45
CA ALA A 88 1.80 -15.23 16.79
C ALA A 88 2.24 -15.22 18.26
N ILE A 89 2.55 -14.06 18.83
CA ILE A 89 2.85 -13.92 20.25
C ILE A 89 1.60 -14.21 21.09
N GLU A 90 0.45 -13.66 20.74
CA GLU A 90 -0.83 -13.93 21.41
C GLU A 90 -1.17 -15.43 21.39
N TYR A 91 -0.90 -16.10 20.27
CA TYR A 91 -1.11 -17.55 20.13
C TYR A 91 -0.21 -18.37 21.07
N VAL A 92 1.08 -18.03 21.13
CA VAL A 92 2.05 -18.70 22.00
C VAL A 92 1.68 -18.52 23.46
N ASP A 93 1.31 -17.31 23.86
CA ASP A 93 0.92 -16.98 25.23
C ASP A 93 -0.37 -17.72 25.63
N ALA A 94 -1.38 -17.72 24.76
CA ALA A 94 -2.66 -18.37 25.01
C ALA A 94 -2.55 -19.91 25.13
N ASN A 95 -1.62 -20.53 24.41
CA ASN A 95 -1.42 -21.97 24.40
C ASN A 95 -0.31 -22.46 25.34
N GLY A 96 0.37 -21.56 26.04
CA GLY A 96 1.42 -21.88 27.00
C GLY A 96 2.65 -22.53 26.36
N PHE A 97 2.96 -22.20 25.09
CA PHE A 97 4.15 -22.70 24.44
C PHE A 97 5.41 -22.02 24.97
N TYR A 98 6.48 -22.82 25.13
CA TYR A 98 7.79 -22.30 25.50
C TYR A 98 8.69 -22.26 24.27
N ALA A 99 9.15 -21.06 23.94
CA ALA A 99 10.13 -20.83 22.90
C ALA A 99 11.29 -20.02 23.47
N THR A 100 12.52 -20.48 23.30
CA THR A 100 13.72 -19.78 23.70
C THR A 100 14.50 -19.32 22.47
N LYS A 101 15.53 -18.49 22.67
CA LYS A 101 16.39 -18.01 21.60
C LYS A 101 17.14 -19.12 20.86
N ASP A 102 17.42 -20.20 21.59
CA ASP A 102 18.10 -21.40 21.05
C ASP A 102 17.10 -22.43 20.51
N ASN A 103 15.81 -22.29 20.84
CA ASN A 103 14.73 -23.16 20.39
C ASN A 103 13.53 -22.30 19.97
N GLU A 104 13.66 -21.69 18.79
CA GLU A 104 12.64 -20.84 18.19
C GLU A 104 11.42 -21.69 17.79
N LEU A 105 10.22 -21.17 18.05
CA LEU A 105 8.97 -21.78 17.60
C LEU A 105 8.58 -21.19 16.24
N ILE A 106 8.42 -22.05 15.24
CA ILE A 106 7.95 -21.66 13.92
C ILE A 106 6.45 -21.96 13.84
N LEU A 107 5.65 -20.94 13.64
CA LEU A 107 4.20 -21.02 13.49
C LEU A 107 3.81 -20.68 12.05
N ASP A 108 3.18 -21.60 11.36
CA ASP A 108 2.64 -21.35 10.03
C ASP A 108 1.44 -20.41 10.10
N LEU A 109 1.30 -19.56 9.09
CA LEU A 109 0.17 -18.64 8.97
C LEU A 109 -1.18 -19.37 8.91
N GLU A 110 -1.20 -20.59 8.38
CA GLU A 110 -2.40 -21.42 8.31
C GLU A 110 -2.90 -21.80 9.70
N VAL A 111 -2.01 -22.15 10.62
CA VAL A 111 -2.37 -22.47 12.02
C VAL A 111 -3.04 -21.27 12.69
N LEU A 112 -2.51 -20.06 12.49
CA LEU A 112 -3.10 -18.85 13.05
C LEU A 112 -4.47 -18.52 12.45
N LYS A 113 -4.72 -18.93 11.20
CA LYS A 113 -6.02 -18.78 10.53
C LYS A 113 -7.04 -19.80 11.05
N GLU A 114 -6.65 -21.08 11.16
CA GLU A 114 -7.49 -22.17 11.62
C GLU A 114 -7.98 -21.94 13.06
N ASP A 115 -7.11 -21.43 13.91
CA ASP A 115 -7.40 -21.12 15.31
C ASP A 115 -8.01 -19.71 15.52
N ASN A 116 -8.41 -19.04 14.44
CA ASN A 116 -9.06 -17.71 14.44
C ASN A 116 -8.25 -16.57 15.08
N PHE A 117 -6.93 -16.68 15.18
CA PHE A 117 -6.06 -15.57 15.63
C PHE A 117 -5.90 -14.53 14.53
N ILE A 118 -6.07 -14.91 13.25
CA ILE A 118 -6.05 -13.99 12.10
C ILE A 118 -7.36 -14.14 11.32
N GLY A 119 -8.15 -13.08 11.27
CA GLY A 119 -9.40 -13.03 10.49
C GLY A 119 -9.18 -12.67 9.03
N GLY A 120 -10.14 -13.04 8.16
CA GLY A 120 -10.08 -12.77 6.71
C GLY A 120 -9.96 -11.28 6.37
N SER A 121 -10.42 -10.37 7.23
CA SER A 121 -10.29 -8.91 7.04
C SER A 121 -8.86 -8.37 7.30
N GLU A 122 -8.03 -9.13 7.99
CA GLU A 122 -6.64 -8.77 8.28
C GLU A 122 -5.69 -9.23 7.17
N LEU A 123 -6.11 -10.18 6.33
CA LEU A 123 -5.33 -10.67 5.21
C LEU A 123 -5.21 -9.60 4.11
N VAL A 124 -3.99 -9.35 3.72
CA VAL A 124 -3.68 -8.41 2.62
C VAL A 124 -4.05 -9.00 1.26
N ASP A 125 -3.92 -10.32 1.14
CA ASP A 125 -4.20 -11.12 -0.06
C ASP A 125 -4.42 -12.57 0.40
N ASP A 126 -5.49 -13.20 -0.05
CA ASP A 126 -5.84 -14.59 0.29
C ASP A 126 -4.80 -15.62 -0.21
N THR A 127 -3.95 -15.20 -1.15
CA THR A 127 -2.87 -16.03 -1.70
C THR A 127 -1.57 -15.96 -0.90
N CYS A 128 -1.55 -15.25 0.22
CA CYS A 128 -0.35 -15.17 1.06
C CYS A 128 -0.16 -16.44 1.89
N GLU A 129 1.01 -17.03 1.75
CA GLU A 129 1.58 -18.02 2.65
C GLU A 129 2.57 -17.34 3.58
N GLY A 130 2.83 -17.90 4.74
CA GLY A 130 3.77 -17.31 5.67
C GLY A 130 4.00 -18.14 6.91
N TYR A 131 4.91 -17.66 7.70
CA TYR A 131 5.20 -18.20 9.02
C TYR A 131 5.74 -17.12 9.94
N SER A 132 5.65 -17.36 11.24
CA SER A 132 6.23 -16.51 12.29
C SER A 132 7.23 -17.31 13.10
N VAL A 133 8.38 -16.72 13.34
CA VAL A 133 9.39 -17.25 14.24
C VAL A 133 9.23 -16.54 15.57
N VAL A 134 8.85 -17.27 16.60
CA VAL A 134 8.61 -16.75 17.95
C VAL A 134 9.67 -17.29 18.90
N TYR A 135 10.22 -16.41 19.73
CA TYR A 135 11.17 -16.77 20.78
C TYR A 135 11.04 -15.84 21.98
N TYR A 136 11.46 -16.32 23.14
CA TYR A 136 11.50 -15.53 24.36
C TYR A 136 12.81 -14.77 24.48
N ASP A 137 12.76 -13.49 24.76
CA ASP A 137 13.94 -12.63 24.97
C ASP A 137 14.16 -12.44 26.48
N ASP A 138 15.03 -13.27 27.06
CA ASP A 138 15.35 -13.25 28.48
C ASP A 138 15.86 -11.88 29.00
N GLN A 139 16.43 -11.06 28.12
CA GLN A 139 16.93 -9.73 28.50
C GLN A 139 15.80 -8.72 28.72
N LYS A 140 14.66 -8.92 28.04
CA LYS A 140 13.51 -8.01 28.11
C LYS A 140 12.30 -8.61 28.80
N ASP A 141 12.40 -9.90 29.18
CA ASP A 141 11.30 -10.64 29.82
C ASP A 141 10.03 -10.63 28.96
N GLU A 142 10.18 -10.79 27.64
CA GLU A 142 9.07 -10.72 26.69
C GLU A 142 9.22 -11.70 25.51
N PHE A 143 8.10 -12.19 24.97
CA PHE A 143 8.12 -12.88 23.69
C PHE A 143 8.35 -11.90 22.54
N LYS A 144 9.13 -12.34 21.57
CA LYS A 144 9.37 -11.66 20.29
C LYS A 144 8.98 -12.56 19.15
N ALA A 145 8.40 -11.97 18.14
CA ALA A 145 8.09 -12.65 16.90
C ALA A 145 8.58 -11.86 15.70
N LYS A 146 8.94 -12.59 14.67
CA LYS A 146 9.23 -12.04 13.35
C LYS A 146 8.51 -12.87 12.30
N SER A 147 7.65 -12.24 11.55
CA SER A 147 6.85 -12.91 10.53
C SER A 147 7.42 -12.69 9.14
N TYR A 148 7.25 -13.69 8.32
CA TYR A 148 7.67 -13.72 6.94
C TYR A 148 6.51 -14.18 6.08
N VAL A 149 6.25 -13.46 5.00
CA VAL A 149 5.14 -13.78 4.09
C VAL A 149 5.61 -13.85 2.65
N ASN A 150 5.00 -14.74 1.90
CA ASN A 150 5.15 -14.88 0.47
C ASN A 150 3.78 -14.76 -0.18
N CYS A 151 3.56 -13.65 -0.86
CA CYS A 151 2.32 -13.31 -1.54
C CYS A 151 2.58 -13.18 -3.04
N LYS A 152 1.56 -13.20 -3.88
CA LYS A 152 1.66 -13.09 -5.33
C LYS A 152 2.53 -11.92 -5.84
N LYS A 153 2.57 -10.81 -5.09
CA LYS A 153 3.27 -9.57 -5.48
C LYS A 153 4.34 -9.12 -4.50
N TYR A 154 4.57 -9.88 -3.43
CA TYR A 154 5.49 -9.49 -2.37
C TYR A 154 6.03 -10.72 -1.68
N THR A 155 7.32 -10.75 -1.45
CA THR A 155 7.98 -11.77 -0.61
C THR A 155 8.84 -11.05 0.42
N SER A 156 8.70 -11.43 1.68
CA SER A 156 9.51 -10.89 2.76
C SER A 156 10.99 -11.14 2.53
N LYS A 157 11.81 -10.19 2.92
CA LYS A 157 13.25 -10.42 2.96
C LYS A 157 13.54 -11.59 3.92
N ASP A 158 14.39 -12.50 3.48
CA ASP A 158 14.78 -13.70 4.23
C ASP A 158 13.66 -14.76 4.43
N TYR A 159 12.56 -14.68 3.67
CA TYR A 159 11.46 -15.67 3.72
C TYR A 159 11.98 -17.12 3.61
N TRP A 160 12.96 -17.36 2.77
CA TRP A 160 13.49 -18.71 2.51
C TRP A 160 14.49 -19.22 3.56
N LYS A 161 14.78 -18.42 4.60
CA LYS A 161 15.79 -18.79 5.60
C LYS A 161 15.36 -19.98 6.48
N TYR A 162 14.04 -20.13 6.71
CA TYR A 162 13.48 -21.15 7.62
C TYR A 162 12.56 -22.14 6.88
N LYS A 163 12.47 -22.07 5.57
CA LYS A 163 11.80 -23.01 4.67
C LYS A 163 12.86 -23.83 3.94
#